data_c62e8ae1977ed2ccc5a096995d1e08b5
#
_entry.id   c62e8ae1977ed2ccc5a096995d1e08b5
#
_cell.length_a   1.000
_cell.length_b   1.000
_cell.length_c   1.000
_cell.angle_alpha   90.00
_cell.angle_beta   90.00
_cell.angle_gamma   90.00
#
_symmetry.space_group_name_H-M   'P 1'
#
loop_
_entity.id
_entity.type
_entity.pdbx_description
1 polymer ?
#
loop_
_entity_poly.entity_id
_entity_poly.type
_entity_poly.pdbx_seq_one_letter_code
_entity_poly.pdbx_strand_id
1 'polypeptide(L)'
;MADPTPRERITTLFFYAAVLWLGYVLFRIFQPFLVPLGWAAVMVIFFHPLHLRLQRRLGPGRAAAASTIIVTVIVVVPMFLVAAAFVRETLQAAGDVQHALASGRFAWVRDAWHWLEAHTPLMPSLDLPGMLNESAKQAAGSLASSAGAILQNLVVFVFDLFVTMFAAFFLFRDSRAIMNAIRRILPFEDPIRERMIAQARELVAAGVSASLAVAAVQGALGGTAFALVRIDAPVFWGVVMAFFCILPLGAWVVWLPAAVWLMITHHLLRGILLLAFGFGIVSLADNFLRPALLAGRAQMNGLIIFISLLGGVSVFGVLGLVLGPVLVATAAGVLDAYTNEP
;
A
#
# COMPACT_ATOMS: atom_id res chain seq x y z
N MET A 1 35.23 25.34 -38.02
CA MET A 1 34.71 25.65 -36.70
C MET A 1 35.91 26.00 -35.83
N ALA A 2 35.98 27.22 -35.31
CA ALA A 2 37.07 27.63 -34.42
C ALA A 2 36.95 26.93 -33.09
N ASP A 3 38.06 26.41 -32.53
CA ASP A 3 38.08 25.79 -31.21
C ASP A 3 37.63 26.81 -30.14
N PRO A 4 36.69 26.47 -29.26
CA PRO A 4 36.22 27.41 -28.27
C PRO A 4 37.35 27.82 -27.33
N THR A 5 37.44 29.12 -27.04
CA THR A 5 38.47 29.69 -26.17
C THR A 5 38.37 29.10 -24.74
N PRO A 6 39.47 29.05 -23.95
CA PRO A 6 39.42 28.52 -22.57
C PRO A 6 38.37 29.21 -21.71
N ARG A 7 38.09 30.49 -21.97
CA ARG A 7 37.08 31.28 -21.23
C ARG A 7 35.65 30.84 -21.60
N GLU A 8 35.38 30.53 -22.85
CA GLU A 8 34.08 29.99 -23.29
C GLU A 8 33.82 28.61 -22.71
N ARG A 9 34.86 27.75 -22.67
CA ARG A 9 34.74 26.40 -22.07
C ARG A 9 34.41 26.52 -20.56
N ILE A 10 35.05 27.44 -19.82
CA ILE A 10 34.76 27.68 -18.38
C ILE A 10 33.34 28.21 -18.20
N THR A 11 32.89 29.16 -19.00
CA THR A 11 31.54 29.71 -18.93
C THR A 11 30.48 28.66 -19.23
N THR A 12 30.71 27.80 -20.25
CA THR A 12 29.83 26.70 -20.61
C THR A 12 29.76 25.65 -19.51
N LEU A 13 30.90 25.29 -18.90
CA LEU A 13 30.97 24.34 -17.77
C LEU A 13 30.21 24.92 -16.55
N PHE A 14 30.40 26.19 -16.24
CA PHE A 14 29.70 26.84 -15.15
C PHE A 14 28.19 26.92 -15.38
N PHE A 15 27.76 27.17 -16.61
CA PHE A 15 26.35 27.15 -17.00
C PHE A 15 25.72 25.75 -16.80
N TYR A 16 26.37 24.68 -17.29
CA TYR A 16 25.86 23.32 -17.08
C TYR A 16 25.84 22.93 -15.60
N ALA A 17 26.88 23.30 -14.85
CA ALA A 17 26.91 23.06 -13.41
C ALA A 17 25.77 23.80 -12.68
N ALA A 18 25.48 25.03 -13.06
CA ALA A 18 24.38 25.83 -12.51
C ALA A 18 23.01 25.21 -12.86
N VAL A 19 22.83 24.75 -14.10
CA VAL A 19 21.60 24.07 -14.55
C VAL A 19 21.40 22.76 -13.80
N LEU A 20 22.44 21.95 -13.66
CA LEU A 20 22.39 20.69 -12.89
C LEU A 20 22.09 20.94 -11.42
N TRP A 21 22.74 21.95 -10.82
CA TRP A 21 22.49 22.32 -9.43
C TRP A 21 21.05 22.80 -9.22
N LEU A 22 20.56 23.67 -10.12
CA LEU A 22 19.17 24.11 -10.08
C LEU A 22 18.19 22.95 -10.26
N GLY A 23 18.47 22.04 -11.20
CA GLY A 23 17.69 20.82 -11.40
C GLY A 23 17.66 19.94 -10.15
N TYR A 24 18.80 19.77 -9.48
CA TYR A 24 18.88 19.05 -8.21
C TYR A 24 18.06 19.73 -7.10
N VAL A 25 18.16 21.06 -6.96
CA VAL A 25 17.39 21.81 -5.97
C VAL A 25 15.89 21.68 -6.24
N LEU A 26 15.46 21.84 -7.50
CA LEU A 26 14.07 21.65 -7.90
C LEU A 26 13.59 20.21 -7.59
N PHE A 27 14.40 19.21 -7.93
CA PHE A 27 14.09 17.81 -7.59
C PHE A 27 13.89 17.63 -6.08
N ARG A 28 14.77 18.20 -5.26
CA ARG A 28 14.67 18.13 -3.79
C ARG A 28 13.40 18.81 -3.26
N ILE A 29 12.97 19.92 -3.88
CA ILE A 29 11.73 20.63 -3.52
C ILE A 29 10.51 19.77 -3.87
N PHE A 30 10.50 19.12 -5.04
CA PHE A 30 9.38 18.32 -5.50
C PHE A 30 9.34 16.89 -4.91
N GLN A 31 10.48 16.38 -4.45
CA GLN A 31 10.64 15.02 -3.94
C GLN A 31 9.56 14.61 -2.91
N PRO A 32 9.24 15.38 -1.86
CA PRO A 32 8.21 15.01 -0.88
C PRO A 32 6.80 14.97 -1.48
N PHE A 33 6.56 15.67 -2.58
CA PHE A 33 5.26 15.73 -3.25
C PHE A 33 5.07 14.64 -4.31
N LEU A 34 6.11 13.89 -4.68
CA LEU A 34 6.03 12.88 -5.75
C LEU A 34 5.03 11.78 -5.42
N VAL A 35 5.00 11.31 -4.18
CA VAL A 35 4.06 10.27 -3.74
C VAL A 35 2.62 10.78 -3.72
N PRO A 36 2.29 11.93 -3.08
CA PRO A 36 0.96 12.53 -3.18
C PRO A 36 0.49 12.80 -4.61
N LEU A 37 1.37 13.35 -5.46
CA LEU A 37 1.05 13.61 -6.87
C LEU A 37 0.82 12.31 -7.67
N GLY A 38 1.60 11.29 -7.39
CA GLY A 38 1.42 9.97 -7.99
C GLY A 38 0.07 9.35 -7.61
N TRP A 39 -0.33 9.43 -6.33
CA TRP A 39 -1.65 9.01 -5.89
C TRP A 39 -2.76 9.81 -6.54
N ALA A 40 -2.62 11.13 -6.65
CA ALA A 40 -3.56 11.99 -7.35
C ALA A 40 -3.73 11.56 -8.81
N ALA A 41 -2.63 11.30 -9.52
CA ALA A 41 -2.66 10.83 -10.90
C ALA A 41 -3.37 9.47 -11.04
N VAL A 42 -3.04 8.51 -10.17
CA VAL A 42 -3.71 7.19 -10.14
C VAL A 42 -5.21 7.33 -9.92
N MET A 43 -5.62 8.12 -8.93
CA MET A 43 -7.05 8.37 -8.63
C MET A 43 -7.75 9.03 -9.82
N VAL A 44 -7.14 10.04 -10.44
CA VAL A 44 -7.71 10.75 -11.58
C VAL A 44 -7.87 9.82 -12.79
N ILE A 45 -6.87 8.99 -13.08
CA ILE A 45 -6.94 8.02 -14.17
C ILE A 45 -8.05 7.01 -13.92
N PHE A 46 -8.12 6.45 -12.70
CA PHE A 46 -9.12 5.45 -12.34
C PHE A 46 -10.54 6.00 -12.35
N PHE A 47 -10.76 7.18 -11.76
CA PHE A 47 -12.07 7.82 -11.69
C PHE A 47 -12.40 8.71 -12.91
N HIS A 48 -11.54 8.74 -13.93
CA HIS A 48 -11.77 9.54 -15.13
C HIS A 48 -13.13 9.27 -15.82
N PRO A 49 -13.61 8.01 -15.94
CA PRO A 49 -14.94 7.76 -16.52
C PRO A 49 -16.09 8.41 -15.73
N LEU A 50 -15.97 8.44 -14.40
CA LEU A 50 -16.93 9.13 -13.52
C LEU A 50 -16.87 10.64 -13.73
N HIS A 51 -15.65 11.20 -13.77
CA HIS A 51 -15.44 12.63 -14.02
C HIS A 51 -16.05 13.07 -15.35
N LEU A 52 -15.89 12.33 -16.44
CA LEU A 52 -16.48 12.65 -17.74
C LEU A 52 -18.02 12.70 -17.71
N ARG A 53 -18.66 11.81 -16.92
CA ARG A 53 -20.13 11.85 -16.74
C ARG A 53 -20.58 13.10 -16.00
N LEU A 54 -19.85 13.50 -14.96
CA LEU A 54 -20.11 14.73 -14.19
C LEU A 54 -19.85 15.98 -15.05
N GLN A 55 -18.77 15.98 -15.85
CA GLN A 55 -18.39 17.10 -16.69
C GLN A 55 -19.45 17.46 -17.74
N ARG A 56 -20.14 16.43 -18.28
CA ARG A 56 -21.24 16.63 -19.22
C ARG A 56 -22.44 17.38 -18.63
N ARG A 57 -22.62 17.33 -17.28
CA ARG A 57 -23.74 17.93 -16.56
C ARG A 57 -23.39 19.23 -15.85
N LEU A 58 -22.21 19.34 -15.31
CA LEU A 58 -21.82 20.41 -14.36
C LEU A 58 -20.81 21.42 -14.92
N GLY A 59 -20.24 21.14 -16.10
CA GLY A 59 -19.12 21.94 -16.64
C GLY A 59 -17.78 21.61 -15.95
N PRO A 60 -16.63 22.11 -16.46
CA PRO A 60 -15.29 21.62 -16.09
C PRO A 60 -14.94 21.85 -14.62
N GLY A 61 -15.10 23.07 -14.11
CA GLY A 61 -14.70 23.40 -12.74
C GLY A 61 -15.56 22.72 -11.66
N ARG A 62 -16.90 22.77 -11.82
CA ARG A 62 -17.83 22.13 -10.87
C ARG A 62 -17.73 20.61 -10.92
N ALA A 63 -17.49 20.03 -12.10
CA ALA A 63 -17.28 18.60 -12.23
C ALA A 63 -15.98 18.16 -11.55
N ALA A 64 -14.90 18.94 -11.65
CA ALA A 64 -13.65 18.66 -10.96
C ALA A 64 -13.84 18.66 -9.43
N ALA A 65 -14.51 19.70 -8.90
CA ALA A 65 -14.82 19.78 -7.47
C ALA A 65 -15.67 18.58 -7.01
N ALA A 66 -16.77 18.27 -7.74
CA ALA A 66 -17.63 17.14 -7.40
C ALA A 66 -16.89 15.80 -7.49
N SER A 67 -16.07 15.58 -8.53
CA SER A 67 -15.24 14.36 -8.66
C SER A 67 -14.27 14.23 -7.50
N THR A 68 -13.56 15.31 -7.14
CA THR A 68 -12.62 15.31 -6.02
C THR A 68 -13.31 15.00 -4.69
N ILE A 69 -14.46 15.63 -4.42
CA ILE A 69 -15.24 15.35 -3.20
C ILE A 69 -15.70 13.90 -3.16
N ILE A 70 -16.23 13.36 -4.26
CA ILE A 70 -16.68 11.97 -4.32
C ILE A 70 -15.50 11.01 -4.07
N VAL A 71 -14.35 11.23 -4.72
CA VAL A 71 -13.15 10.41 -4.53
C VAL A 71 -12.66 10.52 -3.08
N THR A 72 -12.62 11.73 -2.52
CA THR A 72 -12.26 11.96 -1.13
C THR A 72 -13.17 11.15 -0.20
N VAL A 73 -14.48 11.23 -0.35
CA VAL A 73 -15.44 10.51 0.48
C VAL A 73 -15.25 8.99 0.34
N ILE A 74 -15.14 8.48 -0.89
CA ILE A 74 -14.97 7.03 -1.15
C ILE A 74 -13.68 6.48 -0.55
N VAL A 75 -12.58 7.26 -0.55
CA VAL A 75 -11.27 6.80 -0.08
C VAL A 75 -11.08 7.10 1.41
N VAL A 76 -11.36 8.34 1.82
CA VAL A 76 -11.01 8.83 3.17
C VAL A 76 -11.96 8.31 4.23
N VAL A 77 -13.27 8.27 3.95
CA VAL A 77 -14.25 7.86 4.96
C VAL A 77 -14.04 6.39 5.39
N PRO A 78 -13.96 5.41 4.46
CA PRO A 78 -13.67 4.03 4.87
C PRO A 78 -12.33 3.90 5.59
N MET A 79 -11.29 4.58 5.09
CA MET A 79 -9.97 4.54 5.70
C MET A 79 -9.97 5.08 7.13
N PHE A 80 -10.64 6.20 7.38
CA PHE A 80 -10.76 6.78 8.71
C PHE A 80 -11.55 5.87 9.65
N LEU A 81 -12.66 5.30 9.19
CA LEU A 81 -13.47 4.36 9.98
C LEU A 81 -12.68 3.12 10.37
N VAL A 82 -11.94 2.53 9.41
CA VAL A 82 -11.11 1.35 9.66
C VAL A 82 -9.95 1.69 10.60
N ALA A 83 -9.27 2.82 10.39
CA ALA A 83 -8.17 3.25 11.25
C ALA A 83 -8.65 3.52 12.68
N ALA A 84 -9.77 4.22 12.86
CA ALA A 84 -10.35 4.49 14.17
C ALA A 84 -10.77 3.20 14.90
N ALA A 85 -11.40 2.28 14.18
CA ALA A 85 -11.78 0.98 14.72
C ALA A 85 -10.54 0.13 15.09
N PHE A 86 -9.52 0.11 14.24
CA PHE A 86 -8.27 -0.61 14.50
C PHE A 86 -7.54 -0.06 15.72
N VAL A 87 -7.41 1.26 15.85
CA VAL A 87 -6.80 1.88 17.04
C VAL A 87 -7.57 1.52 18.32
N ARG A 88 -8.89 1.62 18.28
CA ARG A 88 -9.74 1.27 19.43
C ARG A 88 -9.54 -0.18 19.85
N GLU A 89 -9.59 -1.10 18.91
CA GLU A 89 -9.44 -2.54 19.16
C GLU A 89 -8.04 -2.91 19.65
N THR A 90 -7.00 -2.26 19.08
CA THR A 90 -5.61 -2.45 19.51
C THR A 90 -5.41 -2.00 20.96
N LEU A 91 -6.01 -0.87 21.37
CA LEU A 91 -5.93 -0.39 22.74
C LEU A 91 -6.70 -1.30 23.71
N GLN A 92 -7.84 -1.82 23.30
CA GLN A 92 -8.61 -2.79 24.11
C GLN A 92 -7.82 -4.08 24.29
N ALA A 93 -7.27 -4.64 23.19
CA ALA A 93 -6.44 -5.85 23.24
C ALA A 93 -5.20 -5.67 24.13
N ALA A 94 -4.54 -4.52 24.07
CA ALA A 94 -3.41 -4.21 24.94
C ALA A 94 -3.82 -4.19 26.43
N GLY A 95 -4.98 -3.60 26.74
CA GLY A 95 -5.55 -3.61 28.09
C GLY A 95 -5.88 -5.03 28.58
N ASP A 96 -6.52 -5.83 27.72
CA ASP A 96 -6.89 -7.21 28.04
C ASP A 96 -5.67 -8.11 28.28
N VAL A 97 -4.60 -7.93 27.52
CA VAL A 97 -3.32 -8.62 27.76
C VAL A 97 -2.73 -8.21 29.12
N GLN A 98 -2.72 -6.92 29.44
CA GLN A 98 -2.25 -6.44 30.74
C GLN A 98 -3.09 -7.01 31.88
N HIS A 99 -4.41 -7.02 31.77
CA HIS A 99 -5.30 -7.61 32.77
C HIS A 99 -5.11 -9.13 32.91
N ALA A 100 -4.90 -9.84 31.79
CA ALA A 100 -4.63 -11.27 31.81
C ALA A 100 -3.30 -11.60 32.51
N LEU A 101 -2.27 -10.77 32.31
CA LEU A 101 -0.99 -10.88 33.03
C LEU A 101 -1.17 -10.63 34.52
N ALA A 102 -1.87 -9.54 34.90
CA ALA A 102 -2.09 -9.14 36.30
C ALA A 102 -2.95 -10.15 37.06
N SER A 103 -3.94 -10.77 36.41
CA SER A 103 -4.84 -11.77 36.98
C SER A 103 -4.25 -13.18 37.09
N GLY A 104 -2.99 -13.38 36.65
CA GLY A 104 -2.33 -14.70 36.66
C GLY A 104 -2.97 -15.71 35.72
N ARG A 105 -3.72 -15.25 34.70
CA ARG A 105 -4.39 -16.11 33.72
C ARG A 105 -3.44 -17.02 32.93
N PHE A 106 -2.15 -16.69 32.95
CA PHE A 106 -1.07 -17.51 32.37
C PHE A 106 -0.44 -18.51 33.38
N ALA A 107 -0.98 -18.64 34.60
CA ALA A 107 -0.46 -19.57 35.58
C ALA A 107 -0.44 -21.03 35.10
N TRP A 108 -1.40 -21.43 34.28
CA TRP A 108 -1.46 -22.76 33.66
C TRP A 108 -0.23 -23.06 32.78
N VAL A 109 0.36 -22.05 32.10
CA VAL A 109 1.59 -22.22 31.30
C VAL A 109 2.75 -22.54 32.23
N ARG A 110 2.83 -21.84 33.36
CA ARG A 110 3.84 -22.09 34.39
C ARG A 110 3.66 -23.49 34.99
N ASP A 111 2.42 -23.87 35.29
CA ASP A 111 2.11 -25.17 35.90
C ASP A 111 2.37 -26.32 34.91
N ALA A 112 2.01 -26.14 33.64
CA ALA A 112 2.32 -27.09 32.56
C ALA A 112 3.84 -27.20 32.32
N TRP A 113 4.57 -26.08 32.41
CA TRP A 113 6.03 -26.08 32.27
C TRP A 113 6.71 -26.80 33.42
N HIS A 114 6.33 -26.53 34.65
CA HIS A 114 6.86 -27.25 35.81
C HIS A 114 6.56 -28.75 35.78
N TRP A 115 5.39 -29.12 35.24
CA TRP A 115 5.06 -30.54 35.02
C TRP A 115 6.00 -31.17 33.96
N LEU A 116 6.26 -30.45 32.87
CA LEU A 116 7.13 -30.91 31.78
C LEU A 116 8.59 -31.03 32.25
N GLU A 117 9.10 -30.06 33.00
CA GLU A 117 10.44 -30.00 33.58
C GLU A 117 10.67 -31.14 34.58
N ALA A 118 9.63 -31.48 35.36
CA ALA A 118 9.67 -32.60 36.29
C ALA A 118 9.73 -33.99 35.59
N HIS A 119 9.27 -34.09 34.33
CA HIS A 119 9.18 -35.36 33.60
C HIS A 119 10.19 -35.52 32.46
N THR A 120 10.97 -34.47 32.13
CA THR A 120 11.98 -34.51 31.06
C THR A 120 13.33 -33.96 31.54
N PRO A 121 14.24 -34.84 32.02
CA PRO A 121 15.54 -34.45 32.60
C PRO A 121 16.57 -33.89 31.58
N LEU A 122 16.20 -33.77 30.32
CA LEU A 122 17.09 -33.32 29.22
C LEU A 122 16.88 -31.85 28.78
N MET A 123 15.95 -31.13 29.39
CA MET A 123 15.77 -29.71 29.05
C MET A 123 16.61 -28.82 29.99
N PRO A 124 17.49 -27.97 29.42
CA PRO A 124 18.20 -26.96 30.20
C PRO A 124 17.19 -25.98 30.78
N SER A 125 17.54 -25.36 31.91
CA SER A 125 16.78 -24.39 32.68
C SER A 125 16.36 -23.15 31.86
N LEU A 126 15.48 -23.32 30.87
CA LEU A 126 14.83 -22.24 30.11
C LEU A 126 13.63 -21.76 30.95
N ASP A 127 13.67 -20.54 31.43
CA ASP A 127 12.52 -19.90 32.08
C ASP A 127 11.49 -19.45 31.01
N LEU A 128 10.84 -20.45 30.38
CA LEU A 128 9.78 -20.17 29.38
C LEU A 128 8.63 -19.35 29.96
N PRO A 129 8.14 -19.56 31.20
CA PRO A 129 7.13 -18.70 31.81
C PRO A 129 7.59 -17.24 31.95
N GLY A 130 8.82 -17.01 32.37
CA GLY A 130 9.39 -15.66 32.44
C GLY A 130 9.54 -15.00 31.08
N MET A 131 10.05 -15.75 30.09
CA MET A 131 10.17 -15.27 28.70
C MET A 131 8.81 -14.95 28.07
N LEU A 132 7.78 -15.76 28.32
CA LEU A 132 6.42 -15.52 27.84
C LEU A 132 5.80 -14.28 28.49
N ASN A 133 5.98 -14.12 29.81
CA ASN A 133 5.48 -12.95 30.54
C ASN A 133 6.17 -11.65 30.05
N GLU A 134 7.48 -11.68 29.84
CA GLU A 134 8.22 -10.53 29.31
C GLU A 134 7.83 -10.24 27.85
N SER A 135 7.72 -11.27 27.01
CA SER A 135 7.23 -11.12 25.63
C SER A 135 5.82 -10.57 25.56
N ALA A 136 4.92 -10.99 26.43
CA ALA A 136 3.56 -10.48 26.49
C ALA A 136 3.50 -9.02 26.96
N LYS A 137 4.35 -8.62 27.93
CA LYS A 137 4.50 -7.21 28.34
C LYS A 137 5.05 -6.36 27.20
N GLN A 138 6.09 -6.84 26.50
CA GLN A 138 6.65 -6.17 25.33
C GLN A 138 5.62 -6.03 24.22
N ALA A 139 4.83 -7.09 23.94
CA ALA A 139 3.77 -7.05 22.96
C ALA A 139 2.70 -6.02 23.31
N ALA A 140 2.23 -6.00 24.56
CA ALA A 140 1.27 -4.99 25.03
C ALA A 140 1.83 -3.56 24.93
N GLY A 141 3.09 -3.35 25.31
CA GLY A 141 3.80 -2.08 25.14
C GLY A 141 3.95 -1.66 23.68
N SER A 142 4.29 -2.61 22.80
CA SER A 142 4.40 -2.38 21.35
C SER A 142 3.03 -2.04 20.72
N LEU A 143 1.96 -2.68 21.13
CA LEU A 143 0.61 -2.35 20.68
C LEU A 143 0.22 -0.93 21.09
N ALA A 144 0.45 -0.55 22.33
CA ALA A 144 0.16 0.80 22.82
C ALA A 144 1.03 1.87 22.11
N SER A 145 2.32 1.60 21.91
CA SER A 145 3.22 2.52 21.19
C SER A 145 2.85 2.65 19.70
N SER A 146 2.39 1.57 19.08
CA SER A 146 1.92 1.60 17.68
C SER A 146 0.69 2.49 17.52
N ALA A 147 -0.24 2.45 18.46
CA ALA A 147 -1.39 3.37 18.47
C ALA A 147 -0.94 4.83 18.60
N GLY A 148 0.07 5.12 19.46
CA GLY A 148 0.68 6.44 19.58
C GLY A 148 1.39 6.90 18.29
N ALA A 149 2.12 6.01 17.64
CA ALA A 149 2.79 6.29 16.36
C ALA A 149 1.80 6.61 15.22
N ILE A 150 0.65 5.93 15.18
CA ILE A 150 -0.43 6.24 14.23
C ILE A 150 -0.92 7.66 14.44
N LEU A 151 -1.14 8.10 15.68
CA LEU A 151 -1.58 9.45 16.00
C LEU A 151 -0.54 10.51 15.63
N GLN A 152 0.74 10.24 15.88
CA GLN A 152 1.84 11.15 15.49
C GLN A 152 1.96 11.32 13.96
N ASN A 153 1.79 10.22 13.22
CA ASN A 153 1.84 10.24 11.76
C ASN A 153 0.57 10.80 11.12
N LEU A 154 -0.49 11.02 11.90
CA LEU A 154 -1.77 11.55 11.39
C LEU A 154 -1.61 12.94 10.76
N VAL A 155 -0.76 13.80 11.31
CA VAL A 155 -0.51 15.15 10.77
C VAL A 155 0.12 15.07 9.38
N VAL A 156 1.16 14.23 9.23
CA VAL A 156 1.83 14.00 7.94
C VAL A 156 0.84 13.42 6.94
N PHE A 157 0.08 12.42 7.37
CA PHE A 157 -0.95 11.79 6.54
C PHE A 157 -2.02 12.79 6.07
N VAL A 158 -2.53 13.65 6.96
CA VAL A 158 -3.52 14.67 6.61
C VAL A 158 -2.95 15.67 5.62
N PHE A 159 -1.68 16.05 5.80
CA PHE A 159 -0.98 16.92 4.85
C PHE A 159 -0.84 16.26 3.47
N ASP A 160 -0.36 15.02 3.40
CA ASP A 160 -0.22 14.27 2.15
C ASP A 160 -1.57 14.06 1.45
N LEU A 161 -2.61 13.78 2.24
CA LEU A 161 -3.97 13.67 1.74
C LEU A 161 -4.46 15.00 1.16
N PHE A 162 -4.23 16.11 1.86
CA PHE A 162 -4.59 17.44 1.37
C PHE A 162 -3.90 17.73 0.04
N VAL A 163 -2.58 17.50 -0.05
CA VAL A 163 -1.81 17.68 -1.28
C VAL A 163 -2.34 16.78 -2.40
N THR A 164 -2.64 15.51 -2.09
CA THR A 164 -3.19 14.55 -3.06
C THR A 164 -4.55 15.04 -3.61
N MET A 165 -5.47 15.46 -2.74
CA MET A 165 -6.79 15.91 -3.14
C MET A 165 -6.74 17.25 -3.88
N PHE A 166 -5.88 18.15 -3.44
CA PHE A 166 -5.62 19.42 -4.13
C PHE A 166 -5.08 19.17 -5.54
N ALA A 167 -4.07 18.32 -5.68
CA ALA A 167 -3.53 17.93 -6.97
C ALA A 167 -4.58 17.24 -7.84
N ALA A 168 -5.37 16.31 -7.28
CA ALA A 168 -6.44 15.62 -8.01
C ALA A 168 -7.48 16.60 -8.56
N PHE A 169 -7.84 17.63 -7.82
CA PHE A 169 -8.75 18.68 -8.31
C PHE A 169 -8.21 19.36 -9.57
N PHE A 170 -6.94 19.78 -9.57
CA PHE A 170 -6.33 20.41 -10.74
C PHE A 170 -6.14 19.42 -11.90
N LEU A 171 -5.75 18.19 -11.61
CA LEU A 171 -5.61 17.14 -12.61
C LEU A 171 -6.98 16.81 -13.28
N PHE A 172 -8.09 16.81 -12.54
CA PHE A 172 -9.41 16.68 -13.11
C PHE A 172 -9.79 17.91 -13.94
N ARG A 173 -9.61 19.12 -13.38
CA ARG A 173 -10.01 20.38 -14.03
C ARG A 173 -9.25 20.62 -15.33
N ASP A 174 -7.94 20.45 -15.28
CA ASP A 174 -7.03 20.83 -16.36
C ASP A 174 -6.54 19.61 -17.17
N SER A 175 -7.24 18.48 -17.07
CA SER A 175 -6.87 17.18 -17.67
C SER A 175 -6.50 17.27 -19.15
N ARG A 176 -7.20 18.11 -19.94
CA ARG A 176 -6.91 18.31 -21.37
C ARG A 176 -5.61 19.08 -21.58
N ALA A 177 -5.39 20.15 -20.82
CA ALA A 177 -4.19 20.97 -20.92
C ALA A 177 -2.94 20.17 -20.50
N ILE A 178 -3.04 19.42 -19.41
CA ILE A 178 -1.98 18.54 -18.91
C ILE A 178 -1.66 17.45 -19.94
N MET A 179 -2.68 16.81 -20.50
CA MET A 179 -2.47 15.78 -21.52
C MET A 179 -1.79 16.35 -22.78
N ASN A 180 -2.18 17.56 -23.20
CA ASN A 180 -1.52 18.23 -24.33
C ASN A 180 -0.07 18.62 -23.99
N ALA A 181 0.22 19.02 -22.76
CA ALA A 181 1.58 19.28 -22.31
C ALA A 181 2.42 17.98 -22.33
N ILE A 182 1.90 16.86 -21.82
CA ILE A 182 2.57 15.55 -21.85
C ILE A 182 2.87 15.16 -23.32
N ARG A 183 1.90 15.33 -24.24
CA ARG A 183 2.09 15.05 -25.67
C ARG A 183 3.20 15.87 -26.31
N ARG A 184 3.40 17.12 -25.89
CA ARG A 184 4.47 18.00 -26.40
C ARG A 184 5.85 17.63 -25.86
N ILE A 185 5.91 17.08 -24.65
CA ILE A 185 7.18 16.71 -24.01
C ILE A 185 7.69 15.37 -24.54
N LEU A 186 6.81 14.46 -24.93
CA LEU A 186 7.19 13.16 -25.45
C LEU A 186 7.65 13.29 -26.91
N PRO A 187 8.94 13.07 -27.20
CA PRO A 187 9.53 13.28 -28.54
C PRO A 187 9.30 12.07 -29.48
N PHE A 188 8.08 11.50 -29.46
CA PHE A 188 7.72 10.35 -30.26
C PHE A 188 6.66 10.72 -31.30
N GLU A 189 6.61 9.98 -32.42
CA GLU A 189 5.53 10.09 -33.39
C GLU A 189 4.15 9.83 -32.77
N ASP A 190 3.13 10.46 -33.34
CA ASP A 190 1.76 10.41 -32.83
C ASP A 190 1.24 9.00 -32.52
N PRO A 191 1.38 7.99 -33.38
CA PRO A 191 0.85 6.66 -33.11
C PRO A 191 1.57 5.95 -31.95
N ILE A 192 2.89 6.14 -31.82
CA ILE A 192 3.69 5.56 -30.75
C ILE A 192 3.32 6.23 -29.41
N ARG A 193 3.30 7.55 -29.40
CA ARG A 193 2.96 8.36 -28.22
C ARG A 193 1.57 8.05 -27.67
N GLU A 194 0.54 7.98 -28.52
CA GLU A 194 -0.83 7.66 -28.09
C GLU A 194 -0.92 6.23 -27.57
N ARG A 195 -0.22 5.27 -28.17
CA ARG A 195 -0.13 3.89 -27.68
C ARG A 195 0.47 3.84 -26.28
N MET A 196 1.58 4.54 -26.03
CA MET A 196 2.23 4.60 -24.72
C MET A 196 1.32 5.21 -23.66
N ILE A 197 0.64 6.30 -23.97
CA ILE A 197 -0.31 6.96 -23.06
C ILE A 197 -1.50 6.03 -22.75
N ALA A 198 -2.04 5.37 -23.75
CA ALA A 198 -3.14 4.42 -23.59
C ALA A 198 -2.72 3.23 -22.72
N GLN A 199 -1.55 2.65 -22.99
CA GLN A 199 -1.00 1.54 -22.21
C GLN A 199 -0.73 1.92 -20.76
N ALA A 200 -0.14 3.09 -20.49
CA ALA A 200 0.07 3.57 -19.12
C ALA A 200 -1.26 3.74 -18.36
N ARG A 201 -2.30 4.29 -19.00
CA ARG A 201 -3.64 4.42 -18.40
C ARG A 201 -4.26 3.05 -18.11
N GLU A 202 -4.15 2.12 -19.04
CA GLU A 202 -4.70 0.78 -18.88
C GLU A 202 -4.01 0.04 -17.74
N LEU A 203 -2.67 0.12 -17.63
CA LEU A 203 -1.92 -0.50 -16.56
C LEU A 203 -2.25 0.09 -15.18
N VAL A 204 -2.42 1.42 -15.07
CA VAL A 204 -2.88 2.06 -13.83
C VAL A 204 -4.27 1.55 -13.45
N ALA A 205 -5.22 1.55 -14.39
CA ALA A 205 -6.58 1.09 -14.13
C ALA A 205 -6.61 -0.41 -13.77
N ALA A 206 -5.79 -1.22 -14.45
CA ALA A 206 -5.62 -2.64 -14.15
C ALA A 206 -5.02 -2.88 -12.76
N GLY A 207 -3.98 -2.14 -12.38
CA GLY A 207 -3.33 -2.23 -11.08
C GLY A 207 -4.30 -1.92 -9.93
N VAL A 208 -5.07 -0.83 -10.04
CA VAL A 208 -6.09 -0.48 -9.06
C VAL A 208 -7.20 -1.52 -9.00
N SER A 209 -7.70 -1.96 -10.16
CA SER A 209 -8.76 -2.98 -10.23
C SER A 209 -8.31 -4.31 -9.64
N ALA A 210 -7.08 -4.74 -9.94
CA ALA A 210 -6.49 -5.95 -9.37
C ALA A 210 -6.36 -5.85 -7.84
N SER A 211 -5.87 -4.72 -7.32
CA SER A 211 -5.76 -4.49 -5.88
C SER A 211 -7.13 -4.55 -5.18
N LEU A 212 -8.16 -3.95 -5.77
CA LEU A 212 -9.52 -4.02 -5.23
C LEU A 212 -10.10 -5.44 -5.29
N ALA A 213 -9.85 -6.18 -6.38
CA ALA A 213 -10.30 -7.57 -6.51
C ALA A 213 -9.62 -8.48 -5.47
N VAL A 214 -8.31 -8.37 -5.31
CA VAL A 214 -7.55 -9.11 -4.29
C VAL A 214 -8.07 -8.76 -2.89
N ALA A 215 -8.27 -7.49 -2.59
CA ALA A 215 -8.81 -7.04 -1.31
C ALA A 215 -10.19 -7.61 -1.02
N ALA A 216 -11.08 -7.63 -2.02
CA ALA A 216 -12.41 -8.21 -1.88
C ALA A 216 -12.37 -9.71 -1.60
N VAL A 217 -11.53 -10.45 -2.33
CA VAL A 217 -11.36 -11.91 -2.13
C VAL A 217 -10.77 -12.19 -0.75
N GLN A 218 -9.70 -11.50 -0.37
CA GLN A 218 -9.04 -11.70 0.93
C GLN A 218 -9.94 -11.28 2.08
N GLY A 219 -10.70 -10.19 1.93
CA GLY A 219 -11.67 -9.77 2.93
C GLY A 219 -12.79 -10.81 3.12
N ALA A 220 -13.29 -11.39 2.02
CA ALA A 220 -14.28 -12.44 2.07
C ALA A 220 -13.72 -13.73 2.71
N LEU A 221 -12.51 -14.13 2.33
CA LEU A 221 -11.83 -15.28 2.94
C LEU A 221 -11.58 -15.07 4.44
N GLY A 222 -11.08 -13.87 4.81
CA GLY A 222 -10.85 -13.52 6.21
C GLY A 222 -12.14 -13.47 7.03
N GLY A 223 -13.17 -12.82 6.53
CA GLY A 223 -14.48 -12.78 7.17
C GLY A 223 -15.05 -14.20 7.38
N THR A 224 -14.91 -15.07 6.38
CA THR A 224 -15.31 -16.48 6.49
C THR A 224 -14.48 -17.21 7.55
N ALA A 225 -13.15 -17.02 7.56
CA ALA A 225 -12.28 -17.63 8.56
C ALA A 225 -12.64 -17.18 9.97
N PHE A 226 -12.87 -15.88 10.18
CA PHE A 226 -13.29 -15.33 11.47
C PHE A 226 -14.66 -15.87 11.92
N ALA A 227 -15.62 -16.03 11.01
CA ALA A 227 -16.91 -16.65 11.30
C ALA A 227 -16.75 -18.12 11.74
N LEU A 228 -15.90 -18.90 11.05
CA LEU A 228 -15.65 -20.31 11.38
C LEU A 228 -15.01 -20.48 12.77
N VAL A 229 -14.09 -19.60 13.14
CA VAL A 229 -13.47 -19.64 14.48
C VAL A 229 -14.29 -18.90 15.55
N ARG A 230 -15.49 -18.39 15.18
CA ARG A 230 -16.45 -17.70 16.05
C ARG A 230 -15.89 -16.44 16.71
N ILE A 231 -15.16 -15.63 15.93
CA ILE A 231 -14.80 -14.26 16.32
C ILE A 231 -16.05 -13.38 16.13
N ASP A 232 -16.31 -12.50 17.07
CA ASP A 232 -17.42 -11.54 16.98
C ASP A 232 -17.23 -10.57 15.81
N ALA A 233 -18.34 -10.16 15.19
CA ALA A 233 -18.36 -9.26 14.04
C ALA A 233 -17.45 -9.69 12.86
N PRO A 234 -17.55 -10.93 12.33
CA PRO A 234 -16.63 -11.47 11.33
C PRO A 234 -16.66 -10.67 10.01
N VAL A 235 -17.81 -10.10 9.64
CA VAL A 235 -17.93 -9.24 8.45
C VAL A 235 -17.14 -7.96 8.62
N PHE A 236 -17.18 -7.35 9.79
CA PHE A 236 -16.39 -6.17 10.09
C PHE A 236 -14.89 -6.44 9.95
N TRP A 237 -14.40 -7.52 10.55
CA TRP A 237 -12.99 -7.92 10.46
C TRP A 237 -12.58 -8.31 9.04
N GLY A 238 -13.50 -8.90 8.27
CA GLY A 238 -13.30 -9.13 6.84
C GLY A 238 -13.11 -7.83 6.06
N VAL A 239 -13.89 -6.80 6.34
CA VAL A 239 -13.75 -5.47 5.72
C VAL A 239 -12.44 -4.79 6.14
N VAL A 240 -12.07 -4.87 7.42
CA VAL A 240 -10.78 -4.39 7.94
C VAL A 240 -9.64 -5.08 7.20
N MET A 241 -9.71 -6.40 7.06
CA MET A 241 -8.71 -7.17 6.33
C MET A 241 -8.63 -6.79 4.85
N ALA A 242 -9.76 -6.61 4.17
CA ALA A 242 -9.80 -6.10 2.79
C ALA A 242 -9.09 -4.75 2.66
N PHE A 243 -9.31 -3.86 3.62
CA PHE A 243 -8.65 -2.56 3.65
C PHE A 243 -7.13 -2.69 3.77
N PHE A 244 -6.62 -3.52 4.69
CA PHE A 244 -5.18 -3.75 4.84
C PHE A 244 -4.55 -4.47 3.64
N CYS A 245 -5.34 -5.21 2.85
CA CYS A 245 -4.89 -5.84 1.61
C CYS A 245 -4.72 -4.84 0.45
N ILE A 246 -5.41 -3.70 0.47
CA ILE A 246 -5.14 -2.59 -0.47
C ILE A 246 -3.78 -1.97 -0.17
N LEU A 247 -3.40 -1.91 1.11
CA LEU A 247 -2.08 -1.49 1.56
C LEU A 247 -1.09 -2.67 1.43
N PRO A 248 0.22 -2.44 1.21
CA PRO A 248 1.20 -3.54 1.10
C PRO A 248 1.52 -4.19 2.45
N LEU A 249 0.82 -3.82 3.48
CA LEU A 249 0.91 -4.45 4.79
C LEU A 249 0.39 -5.88 4.77
N GLY A 250 -0.56 -6.17 3.86
CA GLY A 250 -1.12 -7.51 3.68
C GLY A 250 -2.14 -7.92 4.75
N ALA A 251 -2.84 -9.01 4.47
CA ALA A 251 -3.89 -9.56 5.34
C ALA A 251 -3.39 -10.00 6.72
N TRP A 252 -2.10 -10.36 6.83
CA TRP A 252 -1.51 -10.92 8.06
C TRP A 252 -1.58 -9.97 9.25
N VAL A 253 -1.60 -8.66 9.01
CA VAL A 253 -1.74 -7.63 10.06
C VAL A 253 -3.03 -7.80 10.86
N VAL A 254 -4.05 -8.40 10.27
CA VAL A 254 -5.35 -8.62 10.92
C VAL A 254 -5.50 -10.04 11.46
N TRP A 255 -5.27 -11.07 10.64
CA TRP A 255 -5.52 -12.44 11.06
C TRP A 255 -4.46 -12.98 12.02
N LEU A 256 -3.20 -12.54 11.94
CA LEU A 256 -2.14 -13.06 12.82
C LEU A 256 -2.35 -12.63 14.28
N PRO A 257 -2.59 -11.35 14.62
CA PRO A 257 -2.93 -10.96 15.99
C PRO A 257 -4.20 -11.65 16.50
N ALA A 258 -5.23 -11.81 15.66
CA ALA A 258 -6.46 -12.49 16.05
C ALA A 258 -6.22 -13.99 16.37
N ALA A 259 -5.36 -14.66 15.60
CA ALA A 259 -4.97 -16.05 15.88
C ALA A 259 -4.21 -16.17 17.19
N VAL A 260 -3.22 -15.30 17.43
CA VAL A 260 -2.47 -15.24 18.70
C VAL A 260 -3.41 -14.98 19.88
N TRP A 261 -4.35 -14.04 19.74
CA TRP A 261 -5.38 -13.74 20.75
C TRP A 261 -6.20 -14.97 21.10
N LEU A 262 -6.71 -15.72 20.11
CA LEU A 262 -7.45 -16.95 20.34
C LEU A 262 -6.62 -18.02 21.09
N MET A 263 -5.33 -18.12 20.78
CA MET A 263 -4.45 -19.07 21.46
C MET A 263 -4.25 -18.71 22.94
N ILE A 264 -4.11 -17.41 23.24
CA ILE A 264 -3.94 -16.91 24.61
C ILE A 264 -5.23 -17.04 25.41
N THR A 265 -6.42 -16.93 24.79
CA THR A 265 -7.72 -17.01 25.48
C THR A 265 -8.29 -18.42 25.61
N HIS A 266 -7.43 -19.45 25.68
CA HIS A 266 -7.79 -20.88 25.83
C HIS A 266 -8.55 -21.48 24.63
N HIS A 267 -8.53 -20.84 23.47
CA HIS A 267 -9.11 -21.36 22.24
C HIS A 267 -8.02 -21.86 21.28
N LEU A 268 -7.05 -22.63 21.80
CA LEU A 268 -5.85 -23.07 21.08
C LEU A 268 -6.17 -23.67 19.70
N LEU A 269 -7.14 -24.58 19.62
CA LEU A 269 -7.52 -25.20 18.37
C LEU A 269 -8.01 -24.18 17.32
N ARG A 270 -8.84 -23.21 17.75
CA ARG A 270 -9.34 -22.16 16.86
C ARG A 270 -8.21 -21.23 16.38
N GLY A 271 -7.26 -20.90 17.27
CA GLY A 271 -6.08 -20.12 16.92
C GLY A 271 -5.20 -20.83 15.90
N ILE A 272 -4.92 -22.12 16.10
CA ILE A 272 -4.16 -22.95 15.14
C ILE A 272 -4.88 -23.06 13.80
N LEU A 273 -6.21 -23.27 13.79
CA LEU A 273 -7.00 -23.30 12.56
C LEU A 273 -6.93 -21.96 11.80
N LEU A 274 -7.01 -20.84 12.52
CA LEU A 274 -6.89 -19.52 11.90
C LEU A 274 -5.48 -19.27 11.34
N LEU A 275 -4.42 -19.70 12.04
CA LEU A 275 -3.05 -19.66 11.53
C LEU A 275 -2.89 -20.49 10.25
N ALA A 276 -3.37 -21.74 10.26
CA ALA A 276 -3.30 -22.63 9.10
C ALA A 276 -4.06 -22.06 7.89
N PHE A 277 -5.25 -21.50 8.12
CA PHE A 277 -6.04 -20.83 7.08
C PHE A 277 -5.37 -19.56 6.56
N GLY A 278 -4.83 -18.73 7.47
CA GLY A 278 -4.15 -17.48 7.15
C GLY A 278 -2.90 -17.69 6.31
N PHE A 279 -2.01 -18.58 6.73
CA PHE A 279 -0.80 -18.92 5.97
C PHE A 279 -1.11 -19.73 4.70
N GLY A 280 -2.00 -20.72 4.80
CA GLY A 280 -2.27 -21.64 3.68
C GLY A 280 -3.14 -21.02 2.58
N ILE A 281 -4.23 -20.35 2.93
CA ILE A 281 -5.23 -19.90 1.95
C ILE A 281 -5.07 -18.40 1.67
N VAL A 282 -5.03 -17.57 2.73
CA VAL A 282 -5.02 -16.12 2.55
C VAL A 282 -3.70 -15.63 1.96
N SER A 283 -2.56 -16.09 2.48
CA SER A 283 -1.24 -15.68 1.98
C SER A 283 -0.95 -16.23 0.57
N LEU A 284 -1.42 -17.46 0.27
CA LEU A 284 -1.32 -18.00 -1.09
C LEU A 284 -2.18 -17.19 -2.07
N ALA A 285 -3.40 -16.81 -1.68
CA ALA A 285 -4.26 -16.00 -2.54
C ALA A 285 -3.59 -14.69 -2.97
N ASP A 286 -2.90 -13.98 -2.06
CA ASP A 286 -2.18 -12.73 -2.39
C ASP A 286 -1.06 -12.97 -3.41
N ASN A 287 -0.27 -14.02 -3.20
CA ASN A 287 0.88 -14.32 -4.05
C ASN A 287 0.49 -14.79 -5.46
N PHE A 288 -0.68 -15.39 -5.64
CA PHE A 288 -1.14 -15.90 -6.94
C PHE A 288 -2.13 -14.98 -7.64
N LEU A 289 -3.09 -14.38 -6.93
CA LEU A 289 -4.12 -13.55 -7.56
C LEU A 289 -3.53 -12.27 -8.16
N ARG A 290 -2.65 -11.59 -7.46
CA ARG A 290 -2.10 -10.30 -7.92
C ARG A 290 -1.33 -10.43 -9.24
N PRO A 291 -0.35 -11.35 -9.39
CA PRO A 291 0.30 -11.58 -10.69
C PRO A 291 -0.66 -12.08 -11.77
N ALA A 292 -1.59 -12.98 -11.42
CA ALA A 292 -2.54 -13.53 -12.39
C ALA A 292 -3.48 -12.46 -12.99
N LEU A 293 -3.94 -11.50 -12.17
CA LEU A 293 -4.80 -10.41 -12.62
C LEU A 293 -4.07 -9.36 -13.47
N LEU A 294 -2.74 -9.23 -13.28
CA LEU A 294 -1.91 -8.28 -14.02
C LEU A 294 -1.29 -8.87 -15.29
N ALA A 295 -0.95 -10.16 -15.30
CA ALA A 295 -0.23 -10.82 -16.40
C ALA A 295 -0.98 -10.75 -17.74
N GLY A 296 -2.32 -10.82 -17.73
CA GLY A 296 -3.13 -10.79 -18.96
C GLY A 296 -3.19 -9.39 -19.62
N ARG A 297 -2.76 -8.33 -18.97
CA ARG A 297 -2.91 -6.95 -19.46
C ARG A 297 -1.58 -6.25 -19.74
N ALA A 298 -0.48 -6.72 -19.18
CA ALA A 298 0.82 -6.06 -19.30
C ALA A 298 1.65 -6.49 -20.52
N GLN A 299 1.28 -7.56 -21.23
CA GLN A 299 2.07 -8.19 -22.31
C GLN A 299 3.55 -8.41 -21.93
N MET A 300 3.83 -8.51 -20.61
CA MET A 300 5.17 -8.61 -20.04
C MET A 300 5.36 -9.99 -19.41
N ASN A 301 6.61 -10.45 -19.40
CA ASN A 301 6.97 -11.68 -18.69
C ASN A 301 6.66 -11.53 -17.18
N GLY A 302 6.13 -12.60 -16.57
CA GLY A 302 5.78 -12.62 -15.15
C GLY A 302 6.94 -12.25 -14.21
N LEU A 303 8.19 -12.58 -14.56
CA LEU A 303 9.39 -12.18 -13.82
C LEU A 303 9.57 -10.65 -13.83
N ILE A 304 9.40 -10.01 -14.99
CA ILE A 304 9.50 -8.55 -15.10
C ILE A 304 8.43 -7.87 -14.28
N ILE A 305 7.19 -8.38 -14.30
CA ILE A 305 6.08 -7.87 -13.47
C ILE A 305 6.44 -8.01 -11.99
N PHE A 306 6.94 -9.16 -11.56
CA PHE A 306 7.31 -9.41 -10.17
C PHE A 306 8.43 -8.46 -9.71
N ILE A 307 9.50 -8.32 -10.48
CA ILE A 307 10.60 -7.39 -10.17
C ILE A 307 10.10 -5.94 -10.17
N SER A 308 9.23 -5.56 -11.11
CA SER A 308 8.68 -4.19 -11.17
C SER A 308 7.79 -3.86 -9.96
N LEU A 309 7.04 -4.84 -9.45
CA LEU A 309 6.25 -4.68 -8.23
C LEU A 309 7.15 -4.50 -7.00
N LEU A 310 8.14 -5.38 -6.81
CA LEU A 310 9.06 -5.30 -5.67
C LEU A 310 9.92 -4.03 -5.72
N GLY A 311 10.50 -3.72 -6.87
CA GLY A 311 11.28 -2.51 -7.08
C GLY A 311 10.42 -1.25 -6.92
N GLY A 312 9.21 -1.26 -7.45
CA GLY A 312 8.24 -0.17 -7.28
C GLY A 312 7.93 0.09 -5.81
N VAL A 313 7.63 -0.96 -5.05
CA VAL A 313 7.34 -0.85 -3.60
C VAL A 313 8.54 -0.30 -2.84
N SER A 314 9.76 -0.72 -3.16
CA SER A 314 10.97 -0.24 -2.47
C SER A 314 11.23 1.25 -2.70
N VAL A 315 10.86 1.79 -3.87
CA VAL A 315 11.12 3.20 -4.24
C VAL A 315 9.94 4.12 -3.89
N PHE A 316 8.71 3.68 -4.16
CA PHE A 316 7.49 4.51 -4.04
C PHE A 316 6.53 4.02 -2.95
N GLY A 317 6.93 3.04 -2.13
CA GLY A 317 6.04 2.43 -1.16
C GLY A 317 4.81 1.80 -1.84
N VAL A 318 3.64 1.96 -1.23
CA VAL A 318 2.36 1.41 -1.74
C VAL A 318 2.07 1.81 -3.19
N LEU A 319 2.35 3.06 -3.52
CA LEU A 319 2.14 3.60 -4.86
C LEU A 319 2.92 2.81 -5.93
N GLY A 320 4.06 2.25 -5.54
CA GLY A 320 4.91 1.43 -6.40
C GLY A 320 4.27 0.14 -6.91
N LEU A 321 3.25 -0.39 -6.22
CA LEU A 321 2.46 -1.52 -6.73
C LEU A 321 1.74 -1.20 -8.05
N VAL A 322 1.38 0.06 -8.23
CA VAL A 322 0.73 0.53 -9.46
C VAL A 322 1.77 1.12 -10.42
N LEU A 323 2.64 2.01 -9.92
CA LEU A 323 3.62 2.70 -10.76
C LEU A 323 4.77 1.81 -11.23
N GLY A 324 5.19 0.79 -10.46
CA GLY A 324 6.28 -0.10 -10.85
C GLY A 324 6.07 -0.72 -12.23
N PRO A 325 5.00 -1.50 -12.45
CA PRO A 325 4.69 -2.06 -13.77
C PRO A 325 4.50 -1.00 -14.86
N VAL A 326 3.90 0.15 -14.54
CA VAL A 326 3.69 1.25 -15.49
C VAL A 326 5.02 1.82 -15.96
N LEU A 327 5.94 2.10 -15.04
CA LEU A 327 7.27 2.66 -15.37
C LEU A 327 8.10 1.67 -16.20
N VAL A 328 8.11 0.40 -15.83
CA VAL A 328 8.87 -0.63 -16.57
C VAL A 328 8.27 -0.86 -17.96
N ALA A 329 6.94 -0.92 -18.08
CA ALA A 329 6.28 -1.03 -19.39
C ALA A 329 6.53 0.20 -20.27
N THR A 330 6.52 1.40 -19.68
CA THR A 330 6.84 2.63 -20.41
C THR A 330 8.30 2.64 -20.88
N ALA A 331 9.24 2.23 -20.01
CA ALA A 331 10.65 2.13 -20.38
C ALA A 331 10.89 1.10 -21.50
N ALA A 332 10.23 -0.07 -21.44
CA ALA A 332 10.28 -1.06 -22.51
C ALA A 332 9.73 -0.50 -23.82
N GLY A 333 8.59 0.20 -23.78
CA GLY A 333 8.01 0.83 -24.98
C GLY A 333 8.91 1.92 -25.59
N VAL A 334 9.64 2.68 -24.77
CA VAL A 334 10.65 3.64 -25.24
C VAL A 334 11.81 2.93 -25.93
N LEU A 335 12.31 1.82 -25.35
CA LEU A 335 13.40 1.03 -25.95
C LEU A 335 12.95 0.40 -27.27
N ASP A 336 11.76 -0.18 -27.33
CA ASP A 336 11.19 -0.75 -28.55
C ASP A 336 11.02 0.30 -29.65
N ALA A 337 10.57 1.50 -29.30
CA ALA A 337 10.44 2.59 -30.25
C ALA A 337 11.79 3.02 -30.83
N TYR A 338 12.86 3.00 -30.02
CA TYR A 338 14.20 3.36 -30.43
C TYR A 338 14.88 2.27 -31.26
N THR A 339 14.64 0.98 -30.97
CA THR A 339 15.28 -0.16 -31.63
C THR A 339 14.59 -0.55 -32.94
N ASN A 340 13.30 -0.24 -33.09
CA ASN A 340 12.49 -0.58 -34.26
C ASN A 340 12.23 0.63 -35.19
N GLU A 341 12.95 1.75 -35.03
CA GLU A 341 13.03 2.77 -36.07
C GLU A 341 13.81 2.19 -37.28
N PRO A 342 13.20 2.20 -38.49
CA PRO A 342 13.78 1.63 -39.69
C PRO A 342 15.03 2.37 -40.15
#